data_5ecc17d78ddb83f7909bac4a0db54b87
#
_entry.id   5ecc17d78ddb83f7909bac4a0db54b87
#
_cell.length_a   1.000
_cell.length_b   1.000
_cell.length_c   1.000
_cell.angle_alpha   90.00
_cell.angle_beta   90.00
_cell.angle_gamma   90.00
#
_symmetry.space_group_name_H-M   'P 1'
#
loop_
_entity.id
_entity.type
_entity.pdbx_description
1 polymer ?
#
loop_
_entity_poly.entity_id
_entity_poly.type
_entity_poly.pdbx_seq_one_letter_code
_entity_poly.pdbx_strand_id
1 'polypeptide(L)'
;MLSGPVIGVLALQGGVREHLDALAESGAESRSVKTLEQLVGVDALVIPGGESSTIEKLARNSEMLEPVREAIKGHMPIFGSCAGMILLADRVVGAIEGQESIGGLNITVERNAFGRQMQSFESGIAIAGIRDPQRDFDGVFIRAPWVLEAGTGCEVIARITSGPHEGRIVGVRNDTILATSFHPELTADYRVHEMFVDMVRKL
;
A
#
# COMPACT_ATOMS: atom_id res chain seq x y z
N MET A 1 -4.31 4.57 -29.38
CA MET A 1 -3.96 3.80 -28.18
C MET A 1 -4.68 4.48 -27.02
N LEU A 2 -5.49 3.76 -26.26
CA LEU A 2 -6.08 4.32 -25.05
C LEU A 2 -4.90 4.60 -24.10
N SER A 3 -4.78 5.83 -23.63
CA SER A 3 -3.81 6.19 -22.58
C SER A 3 -4.12 5.34 -21.33
N GLY A 4 -3.09 4.80 -20.67
CA GLY A 4 -3.25 4.10 -19.40
C GLY A 4 -3.86 5.02 -18.33
N PRO A 5 -4.33 4.47 -17.20
CA PRO A 5 -4.83 5.29 -16.11
C PRO A 5 -3.72 6.21 -15.57
N VAL A 6 -4.12 7.38 -15.08
CA VAL A 6 -3.22 8.32 -14.42
C VAL A 6 -3.21 8.01 -12.92
N ILE A 7 -2.09 7.51 -12.40
CA ILE A 7 -1.97 7.11 -11.00
C ILE A 7 -1.02 8.05 -10.26
N GLY A 8 -1.53 8.69 -9.20
CA GLY A 8 -0.75 9.54 -8.32
C GLY A 8 0.06 8.72 -7.32
N VAL A 9 1.22 9.24 -6.90
CA VAL A 9 1.95 8.77 -5.73
C VAL A 9 2.01 9.90 -4.72
N LEU A 10 1.51 9.69 -3.50
CA LEU A 10 1.53 10.67 -2.42
C LEU A 10 2.98 11.01 -2.05
N ALA A 11 3.46 12.15 -2.51
CA ALA A 11 4.88 12.50 -2.51
C ALA A 11 5.25 13.38 -1.29
N LEU A 12 4.87 12.93 -0.09
CA LEU A 12 5.18 13.62 1.17
C LEU A 12 6.46 13.05 1.80
N GLN A 13 6.59 11.72 1.85
CA GLN A 13 7.77 11.02 2.37
C GLN A 13 7.74 9.55 1.93
N GLY A 14 8.90 8.93 1.71
CA GLY A 14 9.05 7.50 1.42
C GLY A 14 9.44 7.18 -0.02
N GLY A 15 9.18 5.95 -0.48
CA GLY A 15 9.58 5.38 -1.77
C GLY A 15 8.80 5.91 -2.97
N VAL A 16 8.75 7.24 -3.13
CA VAL A 16 7.92 7.88 -4.17
C VAL A 16 8.42 7.57 -5.56
N ARG A 17 9.74 7.70 -5.79
CA ARG A 17 10.35 7.51 -7.12
C ARG A 17 10.20 6.05 -7.57
N GLU A 18 10.46 5.13 -6.67
CA GLU A 18 10.40 3.69 -6.93
C GLU A 18 8.98 3.28 -7.35
N HIS A 19 7.94 3.81 -6.68
CA HIS A 19 6.55 3.59 -7.08
C HIS A 19 6.20 4.24 -8.43
N LEU A 20 6.70 5.45 -8.72
CA LEU A 20 6.48 6.11 -10.02
C LEU A 20 7.07 5.26 -11.16
N ASP A 21 8.30 4.77 -10.99
CA ASP A 21 8.98 3.94 -11.96
C ASP A 21 8.23 2.60 -12.16
N ALA A 22 7.84 1.92 -11.07
CA ALA A 22 7.11 0.66 -11.13
C ALA A 22 5.71 0.79 -11.77
N LEU A 23 4.99 1.89 -11.54
CA LEU A 23 3.70 2.17 -12.18
C LEU A 23 3.86 2.41 -13.68
N ALA A 24 4.91 3.14 -14.10
CA ALA A 24 5.20 3.37 -15.51
C ALA A 24 5.50 2.05 -16.24
N GLU A 25 6.32 1.18 -15.65
CA GLU A 25 6.59 -0.17 -16.18
C GLU A 25 5.34 -1.06 -16.21
N SER A 26 4.37 -0.79 -15.34
CA SER A 26 3.07 -1.49 -15.28
C SER A 26 2.02 -0.91 -16.26
N GLY A 27 2.38 0.07 -17.08
CA GLY A 27 1.53 0.63 -18.12
C GLY A 27 0.51 1.69 -17.64
N ALA A 28 0.83 2.40 -16.56
CA ALA A 28 0.11 3.59 -16.11
C ALA A 28 0.90 4.86 -16.40
N GLU A 29 0.23 5.99 -16.56
CA GLU A 29 0.85 7.30 -16.41
C GLU A 29 0.98 7.58 -14.90
N SER A 30 2.18 7.90 -14.42
CA SER A 30 2.43 8.11 -13.00
C SER A 30 2.78 9.56 -12.70
N ARG A 31 2.27 10.10 -11.57
CA ARG A 31 2.51 11.50 -11.15
C ARG A 31 2.71 11.62 -9.65
N SER A 32 3.58 12.54 -9.22
CA SER A 32 3.69 12.93 -7.82
C SER A 32 2.47 13.77 -7.40
N VAL A 33 1.90 13.46 -6.23
CA VAL A 33 0.77 14.18 -5.64
C VAL A 33 1.18 14.77 -4.29
N LYS A 34 1.07 16.09 -4.15
CA LYS A 34 1.37 16.85 -2.93
C LYS A 34 0.26 17.84 -2.55
N THR A 35 -0.65 18.12 -3.47
CA THR A 35 -1.72 19.11 -3.31
C THR A 35 -3.06 18.54 -3.73
N LEU A 36 -4.15 19.15 -3.25
CA LEU A 36 -5.52 18.79 -3.63
C LEU A 36 -5.71 18.85 -5.16
N GLU A 37 -5.20 19.89 -5.81
CA GLU A 37 -5.30 20.05 -7.27
C GLU A 37 -4.67 18.86 -8.01
N GLN A 38 -3.50 18.39 -7.54
CA GLN A 38 -2.84 17.22 -8.10
C GLN A 38 -3.60 15.92 -7.83
N LEU A 39 -4.24 15.80 -6.64
CA LEU A 39 -5.06 14.64 -6.28
C LEU A 39 -6.32 14.53 -7.16
N VAL A 40 -6.99 15.65 -7.45
CA VAL A 40 -8.17 15.66 -8.33
C VAL A 40 -7.82 15.27 -9.77
N GLY A 41 -6.58 15.44 -10.17
CA GLY A 41 -6.12 15.16 -11.54
C GLY A 41 -5.66 13.71 -11.78
N VAL A 42 -5.92 12.76 -10.85
CA VAL A 42 -5.53 11.36 -10.98
C VAL A 42 -6.71 10.40 -10.81
N ASP A 43 -6.63 9.23 -11.45
CA ASP A 43 -7.66 8.18 -11.39
C ASP A 43 -7.51 7.30 -10.13
N ALA A 44 -6.31 7.23 -9.57
CA ALA A 44 -5.99 6.41 -8.40
C ALA A 44 -4.78 6.99 -7.64
N LEU A 45 -4.56 6.56 -6.39
CA LEU A 45 -3.46 7.04 -5.56
C LEU A 45 -2.68 5.88 -4.92
N VAL A 46 -1.34 5.99 -4.90
CA VAL A 46 -0.45 5.16 -4.10
C VAL A 46 0.00 5.94 -2.87
N ILE A 47 -0.12 5.32 -1.68
CA ILE A 47 0.47 5.80 -0.42
C ILE A 47 1.72 4.96 -0.18
N PRO A 48 2.92 5.53 -0.38
CA PRO A 48 4.17 4.76 -0.35
C PRO A 48 4.56 4.30 1.05
N GLY A 49 5.47 3.33 1.09
CA GLY A 49 6.20 2.99 2.30
C GLY A 49 7.09 4.12 2.78
N GLY A 50 7.33 4.15 4.09
CA GLY A 50 8.10 5.18 4.78
C GLY A 50 7.86 5.11 6.28
N GLU A 51 7.87 6.24 6.98
CA GLU A 51 7.48 6.32 8.38
C GLU A 51 6.04 6.83 8.51
N SER A 52 5.12 5.97 8.95
CA SER A 52 3.67 6.26 8.94
C SER A 52 3.29 7.51 9.74
N SER A 53 3.93 7.73 10.90
CA SER A 53 3.69 8.95 11.71
C SER A 53 4.21 10.22 11.04
N THR A 54 5.29 10.12 10.27
CA THR A 54 5.83 11.25 9.51
C THR A 54 4.95 11.58 8.32
N ILE A 55 4.51 10.56 7.56
CA ILE A 55 3.60 10.75 6.42
C ILE A 55 2.29 11.38 6.91
N GLU A 56 1.71 10.89 8.02
CA GLU A 56 0.48 11.43 8.60
C GLU A 56 0.64 12.91 9.01
N LYS A 57 1.72 13.25 9.73
CA LYS A 57 2.00 14.64 10.11
C LYS A 57 2.17 15.56 8.90
N LEU A 58 2.88 15.09 7.88
CA LEU A 58 3.06 15.86 6.65
C LEU A 58 1.73 16.01 5.90
N ALA A 59 0.90 14.96 5.83
CA ALA A 59 -0.42 15.03 5.21
C ALA A 59 -1.34 16.01 5.94
N ARG A 60 -1.30 16.04 7.27
CA ARG A 60 -2.02 17.01 8.09
C ARG A 60 -1.53 18.44 7.85
N ASN A 61 -0.22 18.65 7.90
CA ASN A 61 0.39 19.99 7.75
C ASN A 61 0.21 20.57 6.33
N SER A 62 0.12 19.71 5.31
CA SER A 62 -0.14 20.11 3.91
C SER A 62 -1.63 20.08 3.54
N GLU A 63 -2.51 19.92 4.53
CA GLU A 63 -3.97 19.83 4.34
C GLU A 63 -4.41 18.71 3.37
N MET A 64 -3.58 17.66 3.21
CA MET A 64 -3.85 16.51 2.33
C MET A 64 -4.56 15.36 3.04
N LEU A 65 -4.60 15.32 4.38
CA LEU A 65 -5.18 14.22 5.14
C LEU A 65 -6.68 14.04 4.83
N GLU A 66 -7.47 15.10 4.95
CA GLU A 66 -8.90 15.06 4.66
C GLU A 66 -9.22 14.85 3.17
N PRO A 67 -8.55 15.51 2.21
CA PRO A 67 -8.72 15.20 0.79
C PRO A 67 -8.50 13.72 0.44
N VAL A 68 -7.50 13.05 1.02
CA VAL A 68 -7.29 11.62 0.79
C VAL A 68 -8.41 10.78 1.43
N ARG A 69 -8.87 11.13 2.63
CA ARG A 69 -10.05 10.48 3.26
C ARG A 69 -11.31 10.61 2.40
N GLU A 70 -11.56 11.80 1.86
CA GLU A 70 -12.71 12.03 0.98
C GLU A 70 -12.57 11.28 -0.35
N ALA A 71 -11.36 11.18 -0.91
CA ALA A 71 -11.10 10.38 -2.11
C ALA A 71 -11.43 8.89 -1.87
N ILE A 72 -11.06 8.34 -0.71
CA ILE A 72 -11.41 6.96 -0.32
C ILE A 72 -12.94 6.79 -0.19
N LYS A 73 -13.62 7.71 0.49
CA LYS A 73 -15.10 7.70 0.59
C LYS A 73 -15.76 7.81 -0.80
N GLY A 74 -15.14 8.53 -1.71
CA GLY A 74 -15.54 8.66 -3.11
C GLY A 74 -15.17 7.45 -3.98
N HIS A 75 -14.70 6.35 -3.38
CA HIS A 75 -14.30 5.11 -4.06
C HIS A 75 -13.11 5.25 -5.02
N MET A 76 -12.24 6.25 -4.82
CA MET A 76 -10.97 6.32 -5.54
C MET A 76 -10.13 5.08 -5.22
N PRO A 77 -9.58 4.36 -6.22
CA PRO A 77 -8.68 3.25 -5.97
C PRO A 77 -7.42 3.71 -5.26
N ILE A 78 -7.04 3.00 -4.18
CA ILE A 78 -5.85 3.31 -3.37
C ILE A 78 -4.98 2.07 -3.22
N PHE A 79 -3.66 2.26 -3.36
CA PHE A 79 -2.69 1.24 -2.99
C PHE A 79 -1.79 1.76 -1.86
N GLY A 80 -1.68 1.02 -0.75
CA GLY A 80 -0.78 1.33 0.36
C GLY A 80 0.30 0.27 0.56
N SER A 81 1.59 0.64 0.47
CA SER A 81 2.70 -0.26 0.82
C SER A 81 3.28 0.07 2.20
N CYS A 82 3.57 -0.92 3.01
CA CYS A 82 4.21 -0.80 4.34
C CYS A 82 3.54 0.26 5.23
N ALA A 83 4.10 1.48 5.33
CA ALA A 83 3.49 2.61 6.04
C ALA A 83 2.12 2.98 5.48
N GLY A 84 1.90 2.85 4.17
CA GLY A 84 0.61 3.06 3.53
C GLY A 84 -0.45 2.08 4.05
N MET A 85 -0.12 0.80 4.25
CA MET A 85 -1.02 -0.17 4.88
C MET A 85 -1.40 0.26 6.30
N ILE A 86 -0.43 0.74 7.10
CA ILE A 86 -0.69 1.22 8.46
C ILE A 86 -1.68 2.39 8.45
N LEU A 87 -1.50 3.33 7.52
CA LEU A 87 -2.37 4.50 7.41
C LEU A 87 -3.79 4.17 6.94
N LEU A 88 -3.94 3.16 6.09
CA LEU A 88 -5.23 2.71 5.56
C LEU A 88 -6.00 1.80 6.53
N ALA A 89 -5.34 1.23 7.54
CA ALA A 89 -5.99 0.37 8.52
C ALA A 89 -6.91 1.16 9.46
N ASP A 90 -8.09 0.62 9.75
CA ASP A 90 -9.03 1.20 10.72
C ASP A 90 -8.53 1.02 12.17
N ARG A 91 -7.70 0.01 12.43
CA ARG A 91 -7.15 -0.31 13.75
C ARG A 91 -5.66 -0.59 13.69
N VAL A 92 -4.89 0.08 14.54
CA VAL A 92 -3.42 -0.05 14.59
C VAL A 92 -2.95 -0.36 16.00
N VAL A 93 -2.34 -1.53 16.18
CA VAL A 93 -1.65 -1.92 17.42
C VAL A 93 -0.23 -1.34 17.39
N GLY A 94 0.18 -0.71 18.48
CA GLY A 94 1.48 -0.03 18.58
C GLY A 94 1.51 1.32 17.86
N ALA A 95 0.35 1.95 17.65
CA ALA A 95 0.28 3.32 17.14
C ALA A 95 1.02 4.31 18.07
N ILE A 96 1.59 5.36 17.50
CA ILE A 96 2.16 6.47 18.27
C ILE A 96 1.00 7.34 18.77
N GLU A 97 1.10 7.82 20.01
CA GLU A 97 0.10 8.71 20.59
C GLU A 97 -0.15 9.93 19.68
N GLY A 98 -1.41 10.18 19.39
CA GLY A 98 -1.85 11.28 18.52
C GLY A 98 -1.71 11.02 17.01
N GLN A 99 -1.23 9.84 16.57
CA GLN A 99 -1.26 9.45 15.16
C GLN A 99 -2.68 9.10 14.75
N GLU A 100 -3.16 9.69 13.66
CA GLU A 100 -4.45 9.38 13.06
C GLU A 100 -4.29 8.44 11.85
N SER A 101 -5.23 7.50 11.70
CA SER A 101 -5.36 6.71 10.46
C SER A 101 -6.09 7.52 9.39
N ILE A 102 -5.77 7.24 8.14
CA ILE A 102 -6.60 7.64 7.00
C ILE A 102 -7.86 6.77 7.00
N GLY A 103 -7.69 5.46 7.25
CA GLY A 103 -8.76 4.48 7.28
C GLY A 103 -9.16 3.96 5.91
N GLY A 104 -10.25 3.20 5.86
CA GLY A 104 -10.83 2.65 4.63
C GLY A 104 -10.63 1.15 4.44
N LEU A 105 -9.73 0.52 5.22
CA LEU A 105 -9.60 -0.93 5.31
C LEU A 105 -10.00 -1.43 6.71
N ASN A 106 -11.02 -2.27 6.78
CA ASN A 106 -11.46 -2.92 8.01
C ASN A 106 -10.48 -4.02 8.44
N ILE A 107 -9.27 -3.61 8.80
CA ILE A 107 -8.20 -4.51 9.27
C ILE A 107 -7.61 -4.02 10.60
N THR A 108 -7.03 -4.94 11.35
CA THR A 108 -6.17 -4.64 12.50
C THR A 108 -4.73 -4.93 12.09
N VAL A 109 -3.88 -3.91 12.15
CA VAL A 109 -2.46 -3.99 11.79
C VAL A 109 -1.59 -3.82 13.03
N GLU A 110 -0.54 -4.63 13.18
CA GLU A 110 0.51 -4.46 14.17
C GLU A 110 1.74 -3.82 13.52
N ARG A 111 2.22 -2.70 14.09
CA ARG A 111 3.43 -2.00 13.61
C ARG A 111 4.69 -2.72 14.08
N ASN A 112 5.76 -2.68 13.23
CA ASN A 112 7.06 -3.28 13.53
C ASN A 112 6.94 -4.74 14.02
N ALA A 113 6.06 -5.50 13.40
CA ALA A 113 5.56 -6.77 13.87
C ALA A 113 6.59 -7.90 13.82
N PHE A 114 7.65 -7.77 13.02
CA PHE A 114 8.71 -8.79 12.86
C PHE A 114 9.84 -8.70 13.89
N GLY A 115 9.67 -7.85 14.92
CA GLY A 115 10.58 -7.74 16.05
C GLY A 115 11.71 -6.72 15.87
N ARG A 116 12.27 -6.25 17.00
CA ARG A 116 13.29 -5.17 17.03
C ARG A 116 14.62 -5.55 16.42
N GLN A 117 14.95 -6.84 16.33
CA GLN A 117 16.22 -7.33 15.79
C GLN A 117 16.20 -7.56 14.29
N MET A 118 15.02 -7.76 13.68
CA MET A 118 14.87 -7.91 12.22
C MET A 118 14.46 -6.59 11.61
N GLN A 119 15.43 -5.78 11.22
CA GLN A 119 15.15 -4.49 10.58
C GLN A 119 14.72 -4.65 9.12
N SER A 120 15.26 -5.64 8.41
CA SER A 120 14.88 -5.97 7.03
C SER A 120 15.13 -7.46 6.74
N PHE A 121 14.30 -8.05 5.89
CA PHE A 121 14.47 -9.41 5.37
C PHE A 121 13.70 -9.56 4.06
N GLU A 122 14.02 -10.60 3.31
CA GLU A 122 13.29 -11.02 2.12
C GLU A 122 12.61 -12.37 2.40
N SER A 123 11.43 -12.57 1.79
CA SER A 123 10.69 -13.82 1.91
C SER A 123 9.79 -14.05 0.71
N GLY A 124 9.58 -15.31 0.35
CA GLY A 124 8.59 -15.69 -0.63
C GLY A 124 7.17 -15.42 -0.13
N ILE A 125 6.33 -14.92 -1.02
CA ILE A 125 4.94 -14.56 -0.75
C ILE A 125 4.06 -15.17 -1.82
N ALA A 126 3.08 -15.97 -1.40
CA ALA A 126 1.99 -16.37 -2.27
C ALA A 126 0.94 -15.25 -2.34
N ILE A 127 0.65 -14.76 -3.54
CA ILE A 127 -0.31 -13.67 -3.76
C ILE A 127 -1.45 -14.15 -4.66
N ALA A 128 -2.66 -14.16 -4.12
CA ALA A 128 -3.86 -14.52 -4.87
C ALA A 128 -4.24 -13.43 -5.90
N GLY A 129 -4.60 -13.85 -7.11
CA GLY A 129 -5.05 -12.94 -8.16
C GLY A 129 -3.95 -12.16 -8.87
N ILE A 130 -2.67 -12.36 -8.51
CA ILE A 130 -1.53 -11.82 -9.22
C ILE A 130 -1.30 -12.60 -10.54
N ARG A 131 -0.68 -11.96 -11.53
CA ARG A 131 -0.25 -12.68 -12.73
C ARG A 131 0.78 -13.76 -12.36
N ASP A 132 0.66 -14.96 -12.95
CA ASP A 132 1.52 -16.10 -12.62
C ASP A 132 1.55 -16.45 -11.12
N PRO A 133 0.40 -16.84 -10.53
CA PRO A 133 0.26 -17.00 -9.08
C PRO A 133 0.99 -18.25 -8.53
N GLN A 134 1.51 -19.12 -9.40
CA GLN A 134 2.32 -20.27 -9.00
C GLN A 134 3.77 -19.92 -8.70
N ARG A 135 4.23 -18.72 -9.12
CA ARG A 135 5.53 -18.19 -8.79
C ARG A 135 5.41 -17.23 -7.63
N ASP A 136 6.01 -17.59 -6.51
CA ASP A 136 6.08 -16.70 -5.36
C ASP A 136 6.63 -15.34 -5.74
N PHE A 137 6.20 -14.33 -5.01
CA PHE A 137 6.73 -12.97 -5.09
C PHE A 137 7.83 -12.81 -4.04
N ASP A 138 8.99 -12.32 -4.43
CA ASP A 138 10.09 -12.05 -3.49
C ASP A 138 9.83 -10.71 -2.79
N GLY A 139 9.23 -10.77 -1.61
CA GLY A 139 8.86 -9.58 -0.84
C GLY A 139 10.00 -9.04 0.01
N VAL A 140 10.25 -7.73 -0.12
CA VAL A 140 11.20 -6.99 0.73
C VAL A 140 10.45 -6.36 1.89
N PHE A 141 10.83 -6.74 3.11
CA PHE A 141 10.25 -6.26 4.36
C PHE A 141 11.25 -5.36 5.09
N ILE A 142 10.87 -4.15 5.46
CA ILE A 142 11.69 -3.19 6.22
C ILE A 142 10.85 -2.64 7.37
N ARG A 143 11.15 -3.06 8.61
CA ARG A 143 10.36 -2.70 9.81
C ARG A 143 8.85 -2.82 9.59
N ALA A 144 8.49 -3.86 8.85
CA ALA A 144 7.17 -3.99 8.26
C ALA A 144 6.07 -4.26 9.31
N PRO A 145 4.83 -3.85 9.04
CA PRO A 145 3.67 -4.32 9.77
C PRO A 145 3.28 -5.74 9.35
N TRP A 146 2.33 -6.35 10.05
CA TRP A 146 1.50 -7.43 9.51
C TRP A 146 0.04 -7.21 9.89
N VAL A 147 -0.85 -7.93 9.22
CA VAL A 147 -2.29 -7.90 9.53
C VAL A 147 -2.57 -8.97 10.59
N LEU A 148 -3.11 -8.55 11.72
CA LEU A 148 -3.59 -9.44 12.79
C LEU A 148 -4.96 -10.00 12.44
N GLU A 149 -5.84 -9.15 11.90
CA GLU A 149 -7.22 -9.48 11.58
C GLU A 149 -7.67 -8.73 10.32
N ALA A 150 -8.31 -9.45 9.41
CA ALA A 150 -9.04 -8.88 8.28
C ALA A 150 -10.54 -9.05 8.56
N GLY A 151 -11.24 -7.91 8.71
CA GLY A 151 -12.67 -7.87 9.00
C GLY A 151 -13.53 -8.02 7.73
N THR A 152 -14.84 -7.91 7.92
CA THR A 152 -15.83 -8.03 6.83
C THR A 152 -15.53 -7.04 5.70
N GLY A 153 -15.60 -7.52 4.46
CA GLY A 153 -15.33 -6.73 3.27
C GLY A 153 -13.85 -6.66 2.88
N CYS A 154 -12.95 -7.24 3.67
CA CYS A 154 -11.53 -7.34 3.33
C CYS A 154 -11.14 -8.78 2.96
N GLU A 155 -10.50 -8.95 1.81
CA GLU A 155 -9.95 -10.22 1.34
C GLU A 155 -8.45 -10.30 1.69
N VAL A 156 -8.02 -11.41 2.28
CA VAL A 156 -6.60 -11.74 2.46
C VAL A 156 -6.07 -12.28 1.14
N ILE A 157 -5.14 -11.56 0.53
CA ILE A 157 -4.59 -11.93 -0.78
C ILE A 157 -3.13 -12.39 -0.72
N ALA A 158 -2.39 -12.08 0.34
CA ALA A 158 -0.98 -12.42 0.41
C ALA A 158 -0.58 -12.95 1.78
N ARG A 159 0.21 -14.05 1.77
CA ARG A 159 0.79 -14.68 2.94
C ARG A 159 2.24 -15.06 2.68
N ILE A 160 3.05 -15.03 3.74
CA ILE A 160 4.43 -15.55 3.72
C ILE A 160 4.38 -17.06 3.55
N THR A 161 5.20 -17.61 2.63
CA THR A 161 5.17 -19.04 2.25
C THR A 161 6.12 -19.92 3.05
N SER A 162 7.12 -19.33 3.74
CA SER A 162 8.13 -20.12 4.45
C SER A 162 8.84 -19.32 5.56
N GLY A 163 9.56 -20.05 6.42
CA GLY A 163 10.39 -19.46 7.46
C GLY A 163 9.63 -19.18 8.76
N PRO A 164 10.23 -18.40 9.69
CA PRO A 164 9.68 -18.18 11.03
C PRO A 164 8.37 -17.40 11.05
N HIS A 165 8.01 -16.78 9.95
CA HIS A 165 6.81 -15.96 9.78
C HIS A 165 5.79 -16.54 8.79
N GLU A 166 5.95 -17.84 8.45
CA GLU A 166 5.04 -18.54 7.55
C GLU A 166 3.57 -18.38 7.96
N GLY A 167 2.71 -18.16 6.97
CA GLY A 167 1.27 -17.98 7.16
C GLY A 167 0.85 -16.57 7.60
N ARG A 168 1.78 -15.67 7.97
CA ARG A 168 1.43 -14.28 8.32
C ARG A 168 0.78 -13.56 7.15
N ILE A 169 -0.28 -12.81 7.45
CA ILE A 169 -1.00 -12.01 6.46
C ILE A 169 -0.19 -10.75 6.18
N VAL A 170 0.22 -10.60 4.91
CA VAL A 170 1.08 -9.51 4.45
C VAL A 170 0.50 -8.75 3.25
N GLY A 171 -0.71 -9.11 2.81
CA GLY A 171 -1.45 -8.38 1.79
C GLY A 171 -2.95 -8.61 1.89
N VAL A 172 -3.69 -7.53 1.74
CA VAL A 172 -5.15 -7.50 1.81
C VAL A 172 -5.71 -6.55 0.76
N ARG A 173 -6.98 -6.74 0.39
CA ARG A 173 -7.72 -5.79 -0.44
C ARG A 173 -9.20 -5.74 -0.06
N ASN A 174 -9.86 -4.68 -0.48
CA ASN A 174 -11.31 -4.61 -0.67
C ASN A 174 -11.60 -4.22 -2.15
N ASP A 175 -12.78 -3.73 -2.45
CA ASP A 175 -13.20 -3.40 -3.83
C ASP A 175 -12.33 -2.28 -4.45
N THR A 176 -11.83 -1.34 -3.64
CA THR A 176 -11.12 -0.15 -4.11
C THR A 176 -9.73 0.03 -3.49
N ILE A 177 -9.38 -0.71 -2.45
CA ILE A 177 -8.10 -0.54 -1.75
C ILE A 177 -7.30 -1.84 -1.78
N LEU A 178 -6.03 -1.72 -2.19
CA LEU A 178 -4.99 -2.75 -2.09
C LEU A 178 -3.98 -2.33 -1.03
N ALA A 179 -3.52 -3.24 -0.17
CA ALA A 179 -2.47 -2.94 0.80
C ALA A 179 -1.50 -4.10 0.98
N THR A 180 -0.20 -3.79 1.04
CA THR A 180 0.88 -4.75 1.28
C THR A 180 1.74 -4.33 2.47
N SER A 181 2.21 -5.31 3.23
CA SER A 181 3.19 -5.13 4.31
C SER A 181 4.59 -4.86 3.79
N PHE A 182 4.91 -5.43 2.65
CA PHE A 182 6.21 -5.40 1.99
C PHE A 182 6.29 -4.26 0.97
N HIS A 183 7.48 -4.06 0.45
CA HIS A 183 7.83 -3.03 -0.51
C HIS A 183 7.97 -3.62 -1.92
N PRO A 184 6.88 -3.75 -2.72
CA PRO A 184 6.98 -4.28 -4.07
C PRO A 184 7.74 -3.35 -5.02
N GLU A 185 7.82 -2.06 -4.68
CA GLU A 185 8.56 -1.05 -5.43
C GLU A 185 10.08 -1.21 -5.37
N LEU A 186 10.60 -2.01 -4.42
CA LEU A 186 12.03 -2.27 -4.27
C LEU A 186 12.51 -3.50 -5.05
N THR A 187 11.62 -4.14 -5.81
CA THR A 187 11.95 -5.31 -6.62
C THR A 187 11.80 -5.00 -8.11
N ALA A 188 12.39 -5.84 -8.96
CA ALA A 188 12.17 -5.78 -10.41
C ALA A 188 10.92 -6.58 -10.84
N ASP A 189 10.10 -7.05 -9.89
CA ASP A 189 8.86 -7.77 -10.14
C ASP A 189 7.66 -6.82 -10.01
N TYR A 190 7.13 -6.37 -11.13
CA TYR A 190 6.05 -5.37 -11.17
C TYR A 190 4.65 -5.97 -11.02
N ARG A 191 4.50 -7.28 -10.80
CA ARG A 191 3.19 -7.95 -10.77
C ARG A 191 2.20 -7.36 -9.75
N VAL A 192 2.66 -6.81 -8.62
CA VAL A 192 1.77 -6.15 -7.64
C VAL A 192 1.28 -4.80 -8.18
N HIS A 193 2.15 -4.03 -8.83
CA HIS A 193 1.74 -2.77 -9.46
C HIS A 193 0.83 -3.02 -10.67
N GLU A 194 1.11 -4.05 -11.48
CA GLU A 194 0.22 -4.49 -12.57
C GLU A 194 -1.16 -4.87 -12.03
N MET A 195 -1.23 -5.61 -10.91
CA MET A 195 -2.49 -5.97 -10.23
C MET A 195 -3.28 -4.71 -9.84
N PHE A 196 -2.61 -3.69 -9.29
CA PHE A 196 -3.26 -2.43 -8.95
C PHE A 196 -3.71 -1.66 -10.19
N VAL A 197 -2.88 -1.54 -11.22
CA VAL A 197 -3.26 -0.91 -12.50
C VAL A 197 -4.47 -1.62 -13.13
N ASP A 198 -4.52 -2.95 -13.08
CA ASP A 198 -5.67 -3.72 -13.58
C ASP A 198 -6.93 -3.53 -12.73
N MET A 199 -6.78 -3.30 -11.42
CA MET A 199 -7.88 -2.92 -10.53
C MET A 199 -8.45 -1.55 -10.93
N VAL A 200 -7.60 -0.54 -11.16
CA VAL A 200 -8.03 0.80 -11.60
C VAL A 200 -8.74 0.75 -12.95
N ARG A 201 -8.29 -0.08 -13.89
CA ARG A 201 -8.92 -0.21 -15.22
C ARG A 201 -10.32 -0.82 -15.21
N LYS A 202 -10.69 -1.53 -14.14
CA LYS A 202 -11.98 -2.24 -14.01
C LYS A 202 -13.06 -1.41 -13.32
N LEU A 203 -12.67 -0.33 -12.68
CA LEU A 203 -13.56 0.61 -11.99
C LEU A 203 -13.95 1.78 -12.90
#